data_9ea43e0510b24d6ecb6303a25a5ad928
#
_entry.id   9ea43e0510b24d6ecb6303a25a5ad928
#
_cell.length_a   1.000
_cell.length_b   1.000
_cell.length_c   1.000
_cell.angle_alpha   90.00
_cell.angle_beta   90.00
_cell.angle_gamma   90.00
#
_symmetry.space_group_name_H-M   'P 1'
#
loop_
_entity.id
_entity.type
_entity.pdbx_description
1 polymer ?
#
loop_
_entity_poly.entity_id
_entity_poly.type
_entity_poly.pdbx_seq_one_letter_code
_entity_poly.pdbx_strand_id
1 'polypeptide(L)'
;MIQEAVVNAVAHRDYTSDASVQVSVFSDRIEVRNPGSLPPDLTFEDLKIKHSSRPRNHRIALPLYLTHYIEKIGYGTLQMIAGCRSAGLPEPEFAQSGGEFGVTIWRDWLTDSIIAGLGLNERQKKIIVFVKSNARISNIECQNLTGATRKTTSRDLEDLVNAGLLIRVGERRGAHYVISRVKNKKPVREDFTSGKTEDREK
;
A
#
# COMPACT_ATOMS: atom_id res chain seq x y z
N MET A 1 -10.03 -9.98 1.37
CA MET A 1 -8.98 -9.51 0.45
C MET A 1 -8.12 -10.66 -0.09
N ILE A 2 -7.25 -11.26 0.74
CA ILE A 2 -6.32 -12.31 0.27
C ILE A 2 -7.07 -13.54 -0.26
N GLN A 3 -8.08 -14.03 0.46
CA GLN A 3 -8.93 -15.13 -0.01
C GLN A 3 -9.50 -14.86 -1.40
N GLU A 4 -10.04 -13.65 -1.61
CA GLU A 4 -10.60 -13.23 -2.90
C GLU A 4 -9.55 -13.22 -4.01
N ALA A 5 -8.34 -12.72 -3.73
CA ALA A 5 -7.24 -12.73 -4.70
C ALA A 5 -6.86 -14.17 -5.11
N VAL A 6 -6.79 -15.11 -4.15
CA VAL A 6 -6.45 -16.52 -4.42
C VAL A 6 -7.58 -17.21 -5.18
N VAL A 7 -8.82 -16.99 -4.78
CA VAL A 7 -9.98 -17.62 -5.42
C VAL A 7 -10.14 -17.10 -6.86
N ASN A 8 -9.96 -15.79 -7.09
CA ASN A 8 -9.95 -15.22 -8.43
C ASN A 8 -8.81 -15.78 -9.27
N ALA A 9 -7.62 -15.94 -8.71
CA ALA A 9 -6.49 -16.54 -9.42
C ALA A 9 -6.82 -17.98 -9.89
N VAL A 10 -7.51 -18.77 -9.08
CA VAL A 10 -7.97 -20.13 -9.44
C VAL A 10 -9.09 -20.08 -10.49
N ALA A 11 -10.11 -19.23 -10.29
CA ALA A 11 -11.26 -19.15 -11.19
C ALA A 11 -10.90 -18.60 -12.58
N HIS A 12 -9.88 -17.75 -12.67
CA HIS A 12 -9.45 -17.10 -13.91
C HIS A 12 -8.15 -17.66 -14.49
N ARG A 13 -7.53 -18.68 -13.84
CA ARG A 13 -6.32 -19.32 -14.36
C ARG A 13 -6.52 -19.84 -15.78
N ASP A 14 -5.49 -19.70 -16.60
CA ASP A 14 -5.38 -20.44 -17.84
C ASP A 14 -4.91 -21.87 -17.56
N TYR A 15 -5.83 -22.84 -17.61
CA TYR A 15 -5.54 -24.26 -17.36
C TYR A 15 -4.89 -24.97 -18.54
N THR A 16 -4.69 -24.28 -19.67
CA THR A 16 -3.88 -24.80 -20.78
C THR A 16 -2.39 -24.54 -20.58
N SER A 17 -2.05 -23.65 -19.61
CA SER A 17 -0.67 -23.38 -19.23
C SER A 17 -0.18 -24.37 -18.17
N ASP A 18 1.08 -24.80 -18.29
CA ASP A 18 1.76 -25.65 -17.30
C ASP A 18 2.14 -24.87 -16.02
N ALA A 19 2.17 -23.53 -16.08
CA ALA A 19 2.50 -22.70 -14.93
C ALA A 19 1.38 -22.75 -13.88
N SER A 20 1.75 -22.74 -12.60
CA SER A 20 0.81 -22.80 -11.47
C SER A 20 0.43 -21.41 -10.96
N VAL A 21 -0.66 -21.35 -10.18
CA VAL A 21 -0.94 -20.17 -9.34
C VAL A 21 0.17 -20.03 -8.30
N GLN A 22 0.73 -18.84 -8.17
CA GLN A 22 1.80 -18.53 -7.23
C GLN A 22 1.29 -17.55 -6.18
N VAL A 23 1.58 -17.82 -4.91
CA VAL A 23 1.34 -16.92 -3.80
C VAL A 23 2.67 -16.64 -3.10
N SER A 24 3.16 -15.41 -3.24
CA SER A 24 4.42 -14.97 -2.64
C SER A 24 4.14 -14.04 -1.47
N VAL A 25 4.73 -14.35 -0.31
CA VAL A 25 4.56 -13.56 0.91
C VAL A 25 5.87 -12.86 1.22
N PHE A 26 5.86 -11.54 1.14
CA PHE A 26 6.97 -10.66 1.49
C PHE A 26 6.71 -10.00 2.86
N SER A 27 7.71 -9.32 3.39
CA SER A 27 7.58 -8.58 4.64
C SER A 27 6.55 -7.44 4.56
N ASP A 28 6.42 -6.80 3.40
CA ASP A 28 5.63 -5.60 3.13
C ASP A 28 4.39 -5.83 2.25
N ARG A 29 4.29 -6.99 1.55
CA ARG A 29 3.20 -7.28 0.62
C ARG A 29 2.95 -8.77 0.44
N ILE A 30 1.83 -9.08 -0.17
CA ILE A 30 1.49 -10.41 -0.69
C ILE A 30 1.21 -10.25 -2.18
N GLU A 31 1.81 -11.10 -3.00
CA GLU A 31 1.57 -11.17 -4.44
C GLU A 31 0.87 -12.50 -4.76
N VAL A 32 -0.21 -12.40 -5.53
CA VAL A 32 -0.91 -13.57 -6.09
C VAL A 32 -0.82 -13.45 -7.60
N ARG A 33 -0.21 -14.44 -8.25
CA ARG A 33 -0.04 -14.50 -9.71
C ARG A 33 -0.65 -15.77 -10.27
N ASN A 34 -1.28 -15.64 -11.42
CA ASN A 34 -1.80 -16.79 -12.15
C ASN A 34 -1.54 -16.66 -13.64
N PRO A 35 -1.30 -17.79 -14.34
CA PRO A 35 -1.31 -17.82 -15.79
C PRO A 35 -2.65 -17.36 -16.33
N GLY A 36 -2.62 -16.43 -17.28
CA GLY A 36 -3.79 -15.84 -17.90
C GLY A 36 -3.66 -14.34 -18.07
N SER A 37 -4.64 -13.77 -18.74
CA SER A 37 -4.72 -12.36 -19.04
C SER A 37 -6.12 -11.83 -18.75
N LEU A 38 -6.25 -10.53 -18.55
CA LEU A 38 -7.53 -9.86 -18.58
C LEU A 38 -8.23 -10.13 -19.93
N PRO A 39 -9.56 -10.27 -19.94
CA PRO A 39 -10.33 -10.23 -21.17
C PRO A 39 -9.98 -8.99 -22.00
N PRO A 40 -9.95 -9.07 -23.34
CA PRO A 40 -9.54 -7.93 -24.19
C PRO A 40 -10.43 -6.69 -24.05
N ASP A 41 -11.65 -6.86 -23.57
CA ASP A 41 -12.65 -5.82 -23.33
C ASP A 41 -12.59 -5.20 -21.91
N LEU A 42 -11.60 -5.59 -21.08
CA LEU A 42 -11.40 -5.05 -19.74
C LEU A 42 -10.01 -4.40 -19.60
N THR A 43 -9.99 -3.27 -18.94
CA THR A 43 -8.76 -2.57 -18.52
C THR A 43 -8.54 -2.71 -17.01
N PHE A 44 -7.34 -2.34 -16.52
CA PHE A 44 -7.08 -2.30 -15.08
C PHE A 44 -7.96 -1.27 -14.34
N GLU A 45 -8.38 -0.21 -15.02
CA GLU A 45 -9.28 0.80 -14.44
C GLU A 45 -10.70 0.24 -14.27
N ASP A 46 -11.13 -0.64 -15.18
CA ASP A 46 -12.44 -1.30 -15.07
C ASP A 46 -12.51 -2.23 -13.85
N LEU A 47 -11.36 -2.77 -13.38
CA LEU A 47 -11.31 -3.57 -12.15
C LEU A 47 -11.59 -2.74 -10.89
N LYS A 48 -11.49 -1.41 -10.97
CA LYS A 48 -11.75 -0.49 -9.84
C LYS A 48 -13.19 -0.03 -9.77
N ILE A 49 -14.00 -0.36 -10.77
CA ILE A 49 -15.42 -0.04 -10.84
C ILE A 49 -16.24 -1.31 -10.97
N LYS A 50 -17.56 -1.19 -10.86
CA LYS A 50 -18.46 -2.32 -11.07
C LYS A 50 -18.41 -2.80 -12.51
N HIS A 51 -18.02 -4.04 -12.73
CA HIS A 51 -17.95 -4.66 -14.05
C HIS A 51 -18.59 -6.05 -14.04
N SER A 52 -18.94 -6.56 -15.21
CA SER A 52 -19.44 -7.93 -15.34
C SER A 52 -18.30 -8.92 -15.11
N SER A 53 -18.48 -9.85 -14.17
CA SER A 53 -17.56 -10.95 -14.01
C SER A 53 -17.78 -11.99 -15.11
N ARG A 54 -16.71 -12.32 -15.81
CA ARG A 54 -16.68 -13.37 -16.82
C ARG A 54 -15.56 -14.34 -16.46
N PRO A 55 -15.80 -15.27 -15.53
CA PRO A 55 -14.76 -16.20 -15.13
C PRO A 55 -14.35 -17.05 -16.34
N ARG A 56 -13.02 -17.16 -16.57
CA ARG A 56 -12.47 -18.02 -17.63
C ARG A 56 -12.91 -19.48 -17.44
N ASN A 57 -13.05 -19.90 -16.18
CA ASN A 57 -13.41 -21.26 -15.81
C ASN A 57 -14.76 -21.28 -15.06
N HIS A 58 -15.85 -21.16 -15.79
CA HIS A 58 -17.21 -21.10 -15.20
C HIS A 58 -17.52 -22.32 -14.32
N ARG A 59 -17.06 -23.53 -14.72
CA ARG A 59 -17.24 -24.77 -13.97
C ARG A 59 -16.51 -24.80 -12.63
N ILE A 60 -15.45 -23.98 -12.46
CA ILE A 60 -14.73 -23.81 -11.20
C ILE A 60 -15.35 -22.66 -10.41
N ALA A 61 -15.69 -21.55 -11.06
CA ALA A 61 -16.25 -20.39 -10.42
C ALA A 61 -17.64 -20.68 -9.78
N LEU A 62 -18.47 -21.46 -10.42
CA LEU A 62 -19.82 -21.77 -9.92
C LEU A 62 -19.82 -22.51 -8.56
N PRO A 63 -19.07 -23.62 -8.37
CA PRO A 63 -18.94 -24.23 -7.03
C PRO A 63 -18.39 -23.27 -5.97
N LEU A 64 -17.37 -22.47 -6.31
CA LEU A 64 -16.79 -21.49 -5.39
C LEU A 64 -17.81 -20.43 -4.97
N TYR A 65 -18.71 -20.04 -5.87
CA TYR A 65 -19.83 -19.15 -5.56
C TYR A 65 -20.86 -19.84 -4.65
N LEU A 66 -21.26 -21.07 -4.98
CA LEU A 66 -22.26 -21.84 -4.20
C LEU A 66 -21.77 -22.16 -2.78
N THR A 67 -20.48 -22.30 -2.58
CA THR A 67 -19.85 -22.55 -1.28
C THR A 67 -19.47 -21.26 -0.53
N HIS A 68 -19.89 -20.10 -1.03
CA HIS A 68 -19.64 -18.78 -0.44
C HIS A 68 -18.13 -18.40 -0.33
N TYR A 69 -17.27 -19.03 -1.11
CA TYR A 69 -15.88 -18.58 -1.28
C TYR A 69 -15.79 -17.31 -2.12
N ILE A 70 -16.77 -17.09 -3.01
CA ILE A 70 -16.96 -15.86 -3.79
C ILE A 70 -18.35 -15.33 -3.44
N GLU A 71 -18.46 -14.07 -3.01
CA GLU A 71 -19.76 -13.54 -2.55
C GLU A 71 -20.71 -13.18 -3.69
N LYS A 72 -20.24 -12.52 -4.74
CA LYS A 72 -21.01 -12.19 -5.94
C LYS A 72 -20.13 -12.07 -7.15
N ILE A 73 -20.58 -12.64 -8.25
CA ILE A 73 -19.92 -12.49 -9.55
C ILE A 73 -19.85 -10.99 -9.91
N GLY A 74 -18.62 -10.43 -10.01
CA GLY A 74 -18.36 -9.04 -10.43
C GLY A 74 -18.07 -8.02 -9.33
N TYR A 75 -17.98 -8.43 -8.06
CA TYR A 75 -17.65 -7.53 -6.95
C TYR A 75 -16.31 -7.84 -6.27
N GLY A 76 -15.61 -8.91 -6.64
CA GLY A 76 -14.43 -9.39 -5.93
C GLY A 76 -13.30 -8.36 -5.87
N THR A 77 -13.00 -7.69 -6.97
CA THR A 77 -11.97 -6.63 -7.01
C THR A 77 -12.37 -5.43 -6.14
N LEU A 78 -13.63 -5.03 -6.17
CA LEU A 78 -14.16 -3.94 -5.33
C LEU A 78 -14.09 -4.28 -3.84
N GLN A 79 -14.34 -5.53 -3.47
CA GLN A 79 -14.19 -5.99 -2.09
C GLN A 79 -12.73 -6.00 -1.64
N MET A 80 -11.79 -6.37 -2.52
CA MET A 80 -10.37 -6.25 -2.23
C MET A 80 -9.98 -4.80 -1.98
N ILE A 81 -10.41 -3.86 -2.84
CA ILE A 81 -10.18 -2.43 -2.70
C ILE A 81 -10.80 -1.89 -1.39
N ALA A 82 -12.07 -2.18 -1.15
CA ALA A 82 -12.77 -1.75 0.06
C ALA A 82 -12.11 -2.29 1.34
N GLY A 83 -11.69 -3.56 1.31
CA GLY A 83 -10.98 -4.18 2.41
C GLY A 83 -9.61 -3.56 2.68
N CYS A 84 -8.85 -3.19 1.64
CA CYS A 84 -7.58 -2.46 1.80
C CYS A 84 -7.83 -1.07 2.39
N ARG A 85 -8.81 -0.33 1.86
CA ARG A 85 -9.18 1.01 2.38
C ARG A 85 -9.61 0.97 3.85
N SER A 86 -10.44 0.01 4.23
CA SER A 86 -10.91 -0.14 5.62
C SER A 86 -9.79 -0.49 6.58
N ALA A 87 -8.77 -1.22 6.12
CA ALA A 87 -7.57 -1.54 6.87
C ALA A 87 -6.52 -0.40 6.87
N GLY A 88 -6.79 0.74 6.22
CA GLY A 88 -5.83 1.84 6.07
C GLY A 88 -4.63 1.51 5.19
N LEU A 89 -4.75 0.50 4.33
CA LEU A 89 -3.71 0.04 3.40
C LEU A 89 -3.89 0.69 2.03
N PRO A 90 -2.82 0.78 1.21
CA PRO A 90 -2.95 1.12 -0.20
C PRO A 90 -3.91 0.19 -0.92
N GLU A 91 -4.53 0.68 -1.98
CA GLU A 91 -5.34 -0.16 -2.85
C GLU A 91 -4.48 -1.28 -3.47
N PRO A 92 -5.10 -2.44 -3.78
CA PRO A 92 -4.39 -3.50 -4.45
C PRO A 92 -3.94 -3.04 -5.84
N GLU A 93 -2.74 -3.45 -6.22
CA GLU A 93 -2.20 -3.19 -7.55
C GLU A 93 -2.46 -4.39 -8.44
N PHE A 94 -2.97 -4.14 -9.64
CA PHE A 94 -3.19 -5.15 -10.66
C PHE A 94 -2.16 -4.97 -11.77
N ALA A 95 -1.52 -6.05 -12.19
CA ALA A 95 -0.52 -6.04 -13.24
C ALA A 95 -0.64 -7.26 -14.14
N GLN A 96 -0.20 -7.12 -15.39
CA GLN A 96 -0.09 -8.21 -16.34
C GLN A 96 1.27 -8.15 -17.01
N SER A 97 1.99 -9.26 -17.00
CA SER A 97 3.29 -9.39 -17.65
C SER A 97 3.57 -10.85 -17.97
N GLY A 98 4.20 -11.11 -19.12
CA GLY A 98 4.65 -12.45 -19.50
C GLY A 98 3.53 -13.51 -19.62
N GLY A 99 2.30 -13.10 -19.90
CA GLY A 99 1.15 -14.01 -19.93
C GLY A 99 0.59 -14.38 -18.57
N GLU A 100 1.02 -13.71 -17.51
CA GLU A 100 0.51 -13.85 -16.16
C GLU A 100 -0.24 -12.59 -15.72
N PHE A 101 -1.32 -12.77 -14.97
CA PHE A 101 -2.03 -11.73 -14.24
C PHE A 101 -1.63 -11.77 -12.78
N GLY A 102 -1.34 -10.62 -12.20
CA GLY A 102 -0.89 -10.49 -10.82
C GLY A 102 -1.71 -9.49 -10.01
N VAL A 103 -1.89 -9.79 -8.73
CA VAL A 103 -2.48 -8.90 -7.73
C VAL A 103 -1.47 -8.73 -6.61
N THR A 104 -1.13 -7.48 -6.29
CA THR A 104 -0.28 -7.13 -5.14
C THR A 104 -1.14 -6.48 -4.06
N ILE A 105 -1.14 -7.05 -2.86
CA ILE A 105 -1.82 -6.52 -1.67
C ILE A 105 -0.77 -6.12 -0.66
N TRP A 106 -0.70 -4.82 -0.36
CA TRP A 106 0.27 -4.26 0.58
C TRP A 106 -0.13 -4.55 2.02
N ARG A 107 0.85 -4.86 2.87
CA ARG A 107 0.70 -5.06 4.31
C ARG A 107 1.06 -3.81 5.10
N ASP A 108 1.78 -2.89 4.47
CA ASP A 108 2.22 -1.62 5.01
C ASP A 108 1.70 -0.49 4.11
N TRP A 109 1.14 0.55 4.73
CA TRP A 109 0.65 1.71 4.00
C TRP A 109 1.78 2.59 3.44
N LEU A 110 3.00 2.48 4.02
CA LEU A 110 4.16 3.30 3.68
C LEU A 110 5.00 2.63 2.59
N THR A 111 4.46 2.56 1.38
CA THR A 111 5.15 2.00 0.20
C THR A 111 6.22 2.95 -0.34
N ASP A 112 7.13 2.45 -1.17
CA ASP A 112 8.20 3.27 -1.76
C ASP A 112 7.64 4.42 -2.61
N SER A 113 6.52 4.20 -3.31
CA SER A 113 5.84 5.24 -4.07
C SER A 113 5.26 6.34 -3.17
N ILE A 114 4.71 5.97 -2.03
CA ILE A 114 4.24 6.94 -1.02
C ILE A 114 5.41 7.70 -0.44
N ILE A 115 6.50 7.01 -0.05
CA ILE A 115 7.72 7.65 0.48
C ILE A 115 8.28 8.67 -0.52
N ALA A 116 8.32 8.34 -1.81
CA ALA A 116 8.78 9.24 -2.85
C ALA A 116 7.94 10.53 -2.95
N GLY A 117 6.61 10.42 -2.75
CA GLY A 117 5.66 11.55 -2.81
C GLY A 117 5.61 12.45 -1.56
N LEU A 118 6.24 12.05 -0.44
CA LEU A 118 6.13 12.77 0.84
C LEU A 118 7.06 13.97 0.99
N GLY A 119 7.89 14.32 -0.02
CA GLY A 119 8.83 15.44 0.07
C GLY A 119 9.92 15.29 1.14
N LEU A 120 10.22 14.07 1.56
CA LEU A 120 11.24 13.79 2.58
C LEU A 120 12.64 14.06 2.05
N ASN A 121 13.51 14.58 2.91
CA ASN A 121 14.94 14.68 2.58
C ASN A 121 15.61 13.29 2.59
N GLU A 122 16.82 13.18 2.00
CA GLU A 122 17.51 11.90 1.84
C GLU A 122 17.82 11.19 3.17
N ARG A 123 18.08 11.94 4.25
CA ARG A 123 18.30 11.35 5.58
C ARG A 123 17.01 10.76 6.12
N GLN A 124 15.89 11.48 6.00
CA GLN A 124 14.57 11.03 6.43
C GLN A 124 14.13 9.78 5.66
N LYS A 125 14.38 9.71 4.35
CA LYS A 125 14.14 8.50 3.54
C LYS A 125 14.94 7.31 4.07
N LYS A 126 16.26 7.50 4.32
CA LYS A 126 17.11 6.45 4.89
C LYS A 126 16.59 5.96 6.26
N ILE A 127 16.15 6.88 7.12
CA ILE A 127 15.57 6.54 8.42
C ILE A 127 14.32 5.66 8.25
N ILE A 128 13.39 6.05 7.39
CA ILE A 128 12.16 5.29 7.14
C ILE A 128 12.47 3.89 6.62
N VAL A 129 13.35 3.77 5.60
CA VAL A 129 13.76 2.48 5.04
C VAL A 129 14.41 1.60 6.11
N PHE A 130 15.27 2.17 6.96
CA PHE A 130 15.89 1.44 8.05
C PHE A 130 14.86 0.93 9.08
N VAL A 131 13.90 1.77 9.48
CA VAL A 131 12.85 1.38 10.45
C VAL A 131 11.94 0.30 9.87
N LYS A 132 11.63 0.36 8.57
CA LYS A 132 10.87 -0.71 7.88
C LYS A 132 11.58 -2.06 7.98
N SER A 133 12.90 -2.09 7.80
CA SER A 133 13.69 -3.33 7.82
C SER A 133 14.00 -3.83 9.24
N ASN A 134 14.19 -2.93 10.21
CA ASN A 134 14.69 -3.25 11.55
C ASN A 134 13.62 -3.06 12.65
N ALA A 135 12.39 -2.72 12.26
CA ALA A 135 11.23 -2.46 13.12
C ALA A 135 11.33 -1.20 13.99
N ARG A 136 12.52 -0.71 14.34
CA ARG A 136 12.73 0.47 15.19
C ARG A 136 14.07 1.14 14.90
N ILE A 137 14.23 2.39 15.36
CA ILE A 137 15.50 3.13 15.35
C ILE A 137 15.60 4.01 16.58
N SER A 138 16.77 4.06 17.21
CA SER A 138 17.15 5.03 18.24
C SER A 138 17.83 6.24 17.62
N ASN A 139 17.96 7.35 18.40
CA ASN A 139 18.69 8.53 17.91
C ASN A 139 20.17 8.22 17.61
N ILE A 140 20.80 7.33 18.37
CA ILE A 140 22.20 6.92 18.16
C ILE A 140 22.34 6.14 16.85
N GLU A 141 21.45 5.18 16.60
CA GLU A 141 21.44 4.43 15.33
C GLU A 141 21.18 5.36 14.15
N CYS A 142 20.31 6.36 14.33
CA CYS A 142 20.04 7.37 13.33
C CYS A 142 21.28 8.22 13.00
N GLN A 143 22.08 8.61 14.00
CA GLN A 143 23.37 9.30 13.79
C GLN A 143 24.34 8.43 12.98
N ASN A 144 24.48 7.17 13.35
CA ASN A 144 25.37 6.21 12.66
C ASN A 144 24.91 5.98 11.21
N LEU A 145 23.61 5.85 10.98
CA LEU A 145 23.03 5.63 9.66
C LEU A 145 23.21 6.83 8.71
N THR A 146 23.07 8.04 9.25
CA THR A 146 22.99 9.26 8.43
C THR A 146 24.28 10.07 8.44
N GLY A 147 25.21 9.81 9.36
CA GLY A 147 26.41 10.63 9.60
C GLY A 147 26.10 12.02 10.16
N ALA A 148 24.86 12.29 10.55
CA ALA A 148 24.43 13.60 11.02
C ALA A 148 24.61 13.76 12.53
N THR A 149 24.68 15.03 13.00
CA THR A 149 24.80 15.34 14.42
C THR A 149 23.52 14.96 15.19
N ARG A 150 23.66 14.75 16.50
CA ARG A 150 22.51 14.46 17.39
C ARG A 150 21.36 15.49 17.26
N LYS A 151 21.69 16.77 17.10
CA LYS A 151 20.70 17.83 16.95
C LYS A 151 19.93 17.70 15.64
N THR A 152 20.65 17.40 14.55
CA THR A 152 20.06 17.20 13.22
C THR A 152 19.16 15.96 13.19
N THR A 153 19.64 14.83 13.72
CA THR A 153 18.85 13.60 13.76
C THR A 153 17.62 13.70 14.66
N SER A 154 17.73 14.44 15.79
CA SER A 154 16.55 14.72 16.63
C SER A 154 15.48 15.50 15.85
N ARG A 155 15.88 16.50 15.08
CA ARG A 155 14.94 17.27 14.24
C ARG A 155 14.33 16.39 13.15
N ASP A 156 15.15 15.63 12.40
CA ASP A 156 14.65 14.73 11.36
C ASP A 156 13.63 13.71 11.93
N LEU A 157 13.89 13.15 13.13
CA LEU A 157 12.97 12.24 13.82
C LEU A 157 11.70 12.93 14.30
N GLU A 158 11.79 14.15 14.84
CA GLU A 158 10.64 14.94 15.24
C GLU A 158 9.76 15.32 14.04
N ASP A 159 10.36 15.71 12.92
CA ASP A 159 9.64 16.01 11.68
C ASP A 159 8.88 14.78 11.20
N LEU A 160 9.50 13.59 11.22
CA LEU A 160 8.85 12.33 10.85
C LEU A 160 7.72 11.94 11.80
N VAL A 161 7.85 12.23 13.10
CA VAL A 161 6.76 12.04 14.09
C VAL A 161 5.62 13.02 13.83
N ASN A 162 5.94 14.30 13.59
CA ASN A 162 4.94 15.34 13.29
C ASN A 162 4.21 15.06 11.97
N ALA A 163 4.90 14.50 11.00
CA ALA A 163 4.29 14.02 9.75
C ALA A 163 3.44 12.75 9.93
N GLY A 164 3.41 12.15 11.13
CA GLY A 164 2.67 10.93 11.43
C GLY A 164 3.26 9.65 10.82
N LEU A 165 4.52 9.69 10.39
CA LEU A 165 5.23 8.55 9.78
C LEU A 165 5.86 7.66 10.84
N LEU A 166 6.35 8.25 11.92
CA LEU A 166 6.93 7.55 13.07
C LEU A 166 6.14 7.83 14.35
N ILE A 167 6.25 6.90 15.29
CA ILE A 167 5.78 7.07 16.68
C ILE A 167 7.00 6.91 17.59
N ARG A 168 7.16 7.85 18.52
CA ARG A 168 8.15 7.74 19.58
C ARG A 168 7.64 6.81 20.68
N VAL A 169 8.43 5.82 21.04
CA VAL A 169 8.16 4.85 22.09
C VAL A 169 9.24 4.96 23.16
N GLY A 170 8.81 5.02 24.42
CA GLY A 170 9.72 5.16 25.57
C GLY A 170 10.25 6.58 25.80
N GLU A 171 10.96 6.73 26.92
CA GLU A 171 11.49 8.01 27.37
C GLU A 171 13.01 7.97 27.61
N ARG A 172 13.63 9.15 27.64
CA ARG A 172 15.05 9.34 27.93
C ARG A 172 15.96 8.42 27.08
N ARG A 173 16.87 7.65 27.73
CA ARG A 173 17.87 6.79 27.07
C ARG A 173 17.29 5.58 26.35
N GLY A 174 16.06 5.16 26.69
CA GLY A 174 15.34 4.05 26.05
C GLY A 174 14.43 4.47 24.91
N ALA A 175 14.36 5.75 24.56
CA ALA A 175 13.49 6.23 23.49
C ALA A 175 13.94 5.69 22.13
N HIS A 176 12.97 5.12 21.41
CA HIS A 176 13.14 4.65 20.03
C HIS A 176 11.91 5.02 19.19
N TYR A 177 12.03 4.88 17.90
CA TYR A 177 11.00 5.27 16.95
C TYR A 177 10.61 4.07 16.09
N VAL A 178 9.31 3.90 15.88
CA VAL A 178 8.71 2.81 15.10
C VAL A 178 7.80 3.39 14.01
N ILE A 179 7.54 2.65 12.93
CA ILE A 179 6.58 3.08 11.91
C ILE A 179 5.18 3.23 12.52
N SER A 180 4.51 4.33 12.20
CA SER A 180 3.09 4.51 12.53
C SER A 180 2.24 3.49 11.77
N ARG A 181 1.43 2.71 12.47
CA ARG A 181 0.53 1.72 11.85
C ARG A 181 -0.69 2.34 11.17
N VAL A 182 -0.94 3.60 11.42
CA VAL A 182 -2.11 4.33 10.91
C VAL A 182 -1.62 5.58 10.20
N LYS A 183 -2.07 5.80 8.97
CA LYS A 183 -1.89 7.06 8.27
C LYS A 183 -2.72 8.12 9.01
N ASN A 184 -2.08 8.90 9.89
CA ASN A 184 -2.76 10.02 10.57
C ASN A 184 -3.16 11.05 9.51
N LYS A 185 -4.45 11.20 9.28
CA LYS A 185 -5.02 12.36 8.57
C LYS A 185 -4.82 13.60 9.44
N LYS A 186 -3.62 14.18 9.49
CA LYS A 186 -3.51 15.60 9.84
C LYS A 186 -3.64 16.38 8.54
N PRO A 187 -4.50 17.41 8.49
CA PRO A 187 -4.66 18.23 7.31
C PRO A 187 -3.33 18.91 6.98
N VAL A 188 -2.94 18.84 5.72
CA VAL A 188 -1.99 19.77 5.13
C VAL A 188 -2.48 21.16 5.52
N ARG A 189 -1.65 21.98 6.19
CA ARG A 189 -1.94 23.39 6.39
C ARG A 189 -2.03 24.01 5.00
N GLU A 190 -3.23 24.34 4.59
CA GLU A 190 -3.43 25.28 3.51
C GLU A 190 -2.86 26.62 4.01
N ASP A 191 -1.75 27.04 3.41
CA ASP A 191 -1.24 28.38 3.59
C ASP A 191 -2.27 29.35 3.00
N PHE A 192 -3.14 29.86 3.86
CA PHE A 192 -3.93 31.04 3.57
C PHE A 192 -2.97 32.23 3.46
N THR A 193 -2.49 32.48 2.26
CA THR A 193 -1.98 33.81 1.90
C THR A 193 -3.17 34.75 1.91
N SER A 194 -3.34 35.45 3.04
CA SER A 194 -4.23 36.62 3.16
C SER A 194 -3.73 37.69 2.21
N GLY A 195 -4.34 37.77 1.03
CA GLY A 195 -4.26 38.93 0.17
C GLY A 195 -4.92 40.12 0.89
N LYS A 196 -4.12 41.02 1.46
CA LYS A 196 -4.56 42.37 1.79
C LYS A 196 -4.82 43.09 0.49
N THR A 197 -6.07 43.29 0.14
CA THR A 197 -6.49 44.34 -0.77
C THR A 197 -6.62 45.62 0.06
N GLU A 198 -5.66 46.51 -0.12
CA GLU A 198 -5.81 47.92 0.24
C GLU A 198 -6.77 48.55 -0.78
N ASP A 199 -7.99 48.84 -0.34
CA ASP A 199 -8.81 49.84 -0.99
C ASP A 199 -8.45 51.23 -0.42
N ARG A 200 -7.74 52.00 -1.23
CA ARG A 200 -7.64 53.44 -1.12
C ARG A 200 -8.50 54.11 -2.19
N GLU A 201 -9.45 54.87 -1.71
CA GLU A 201 -9.95 56.15 -2.22
C GLU A 201 -10.43 56.25 -3.69
N LYS A 202 -11.68 56.53 -3.92
CA LYS A 202 -12.26 57.88 -4.05
C LYS A 202 -13.79 57.83 -4.10
#